data_9a8463e2b4f4fac37eed998a13057922
#
_entry.id   9a8463e2b4f4fac37eed998a13057922
#
_cell.length_a   1.000
_cell.length_b   1.000
_cell.length_c   1.000
_cell.angle_alpha   90.00
_cell.angle_beta   90.00
_cell.angle_gamma   90.00
#
_symmetry.space_group_name_H-M   'P 1'
#
loop_
_entity.id
_entity.type
_entity.pdbx_description
1 polymer ?
#
loop_
_entity_poly.entity_id
_entity_poly.type
_entity_poly.pdbx_seq_one_letter_code
_entity_poly.pdbx_strand_id
1 'polypeptide(L)'
;AIPCEVVHAKPISNELSQECDGQLQIPGLPPSSPAEPFPHKNVFLAIVVSMFLHGSWLHVLGNMLFLWIFGNNIEDRLGPVGYAVFYLVAGVVAAITHIATQANSTVPVVGASGAIAGVMGAYLVLFPKARVLTIIPLFIFLQFVYLPAWIVLIGWLILQFFTNPNTGVAVAAHIGGFIFGAAVGLFLRGTAQPTAPPGPPPPDWGFGGRHY
;
A
#
# COMPACT_ATOMS: atom_id res chain seq x y z
N ALA A 1 -13.59 -0.71 1.54
CA ALA A 1 -14.37 -1.79 2.13
C ALA A 1 -14.69 -1.47 3.60
N ILE A 2 -15.79 -1.93 4.12
CA ILE A 2 -16.16 -1.83 5.54
C ILE A 2 -15.94 -3.22 6.14
N PRO A 3 -15.12 -3.38 7.20
CA PRO A 3 -14.80 -4.70 7.76
C PRO A 3 -16.06 -5.50 8.16
N CYS A 4 -16.97 -4.89 8.90
CA CYS A 4 -18.22 -5.54 9.32
C CYS A 4 -19.05 -6.09 8.14
N GLU A 5 -19.19 -5.33 7.03
CA GLU A 5 -19.87 -5.82 5.81
C GLU A 5 -19.21 -7.08 5.24
N VAL A 6 -17.88 -7.12 5.24
CA VAL A 6 -17.13 -8.24 4.67
C VAL A 6 -17.27 -9.48 5.53
N VAL A 7 -17.17 -9.35 6.85
CA VAL A 7 -17.30 -10.45 7.81
C VAL A 7 -18.70 -11.10 7.71
N HIS A 8 -19.75 -10.29 7.63
CA HIS A 8 -21.14 -10.78 7.53
C HIS A 8 -21.57 -11.09 6.09
N ALA A 9 -20.71 -10.81 5.09
CA ALA A 9 -20.99 -10.97 3.67
C ALA A 9 -22.28 -10.24 3.19
N LYS A 10 -22.62 -9.13 3.85
CA LYS A 10 -23.81 -8.32 3.59
C LYS A 10 -23.48 -6.83 3.56
N PRO A 11 -24.17 -6.04 2.73
CA PRO A 11 -24.10 -4.58 2.81
C PRO A 11 -24.53 -4.07 4.18
N ILE A 12 -23.97 -2.95 4.61
CA ILE A 12 -24.30 -2.38 5.91
C ILE A 12 -25.76 -1.92 5.94
N SER A 13 -26.49 -2.35 6.97
CA SER A 13 -27.85 -1.94 7.30
C SER A 13 -27.87 -1.40 8.72
N ASN A 14 -29.00 -0.82 9.14
CA ASN A 14 -29.16 -0.38 10.53
C ASN A 14 -29.07 -1.55 11.52
N GLU A 15 -29.62 -2.72 11.16
CA GLU A 15 -29.50 -3.93 11.98
C GLU A 15 -28.07 -4.40 12.09
N LEU A 16 -27.37 -4.54 10.96
CA LEU A 16 -25.98 -4.96 10.95
C LEU A 16 -25.07 -3.94 11.67
N SER A 17 -25.37 -2.64 11.55
CA SER A 17 -24.62 -1.60 12.28
C SER A 17 -24.79 -1.70 13.80
N GLN A 18 -25.92 -2.20 14.29
CA GLN A 18 -26.14 -2.43 15.73
C GLN A 18 -25.39 -3.68 16.24
N GLU A 19 -25.18 -4.68 15.38
CA GLU A 19 -24.40 -5.88 15.70
C GLU A 19 -22.88 -5.58 15.71
N CYS A 20 -22.46 -4.55 14.97
CA CYS A 20 -21.07 -4.10 14.88
C CYS A 20 -20.82 -2.88 15.76
N ASP A 21 -19.56 -2.65 16.14
CA ASP A 21 -19.12 -1.55 17.01
C ASP A 21 -19.23 -0.18 16.31
N GLY A 22 -20.41 0.27 15.97
CA GLY A 22 -20.48 1.61 15.42
C GLY A 22 -21.87 2.04 14.95
N GLN A 23 -22.13 3.30 15.14
CA GLN A 23 -23.23 3.96 14.45
C GLN A 23 -22.78 4.32 13.05
N LEU A 24 -23.52 3.85 12.06
CA LEU A 24 -23.27 4.21 10.67
C LEU A 24 -23.47 5.72 10.51
N GLN A 25 -22.40 6.47 10.43
CA GLN A 25 -22.42 7.87 10.04
C GLN A 25 -22.13 7.98 8.54
N ILE A 26 -23.17 7.86 7.72
CA ILE A 26 -23.04 8.19 6.30
C ILE A 26 -23.28 9.68 6.16
N PRO A 27 -22.29 10.46 5.65
CA PRO A 27 -22.49 11.88 5.42
C PRO A 27 -23.71 12.11 4.52
N GLY A 28 -24.69 12.86 5.02
CA GLY A 28 -25.91 13.23 4.27
C GLY A 28 -27.12 12.32 4.48
N LEU A 29 -27.01 11.23 5.27
CA LEU A 29 -28.19 10.44 5.67
C LEU A 29 -28.53 10.67 7.15
N PRO A 30 -29.84 10.82 7.47
CA PRO A 30 -30.27 10.89 8.86
C PRO A 30 -29.91 9.60 9.61
N PRO A 31 -29.52 9.67 10.90
CA PRO A 31 -29.16 8.49 11.71
C PRO A 31 -30.25 7.45 11.86
N SER A 32 -31.51 7.82 11.60
CA SER A 32 -32.70 6.96 11.73
C SER A 32 -33.23 6.43 10.40
N SER A 33 -32.50 6.58 9.30
CA SER A 33 -32.96 6.09 8.00
C SER A 33 -32.91 4.55 7.97
N PRO A 34 -34.03 3.85 7.74
CA PRO A 34 -34.04 2.40 7.59
C PRO A 34 -33.50 1.95 6.22
N ALA A 35 -33.10 2.88 5.35
CA ALA A 35 -32.65 2.57 4.01
C ALA A 35 -31.26 1.94 4.07
N GLU A 36 -31.10 0.79 3.45
CA GLU A 36 -29.79 0.27 3.06
C GLU A 36 -29.23 1.19 1.98
N PRO A 37 -28.15 1.94 2.24
CA PRO A 37 -27.68 2.94 1.29
C PRO A 37 -27.17 2.31 -0.03
N PHE A 38 -26.77 1.03 0.00
CA PHE A 38 -26.25 0.31 -1.15
C PHE A 38 -26.67 -1.17 -1.14
N PRO A 39 -27.96 -1.51 -1.35
CA PRO A 39 -28.48 -2.87 -1.17
C PRO A 39 -27.89 -3.90 -2.14
N HIS A 40 -27.35 -3.45 -3.28
CA HIS A 40 -26.74 -4.32 -4.30
C HIS A 40 -25.20 -4.29 -4.30
N LYS A 41 -24.58 -3.75 -3.25
CA LYS A 41 -23.12 -3.66 -3.13
C LYS A 41 -22.50 -5.05 -3.00
N ASN A 42 -21.58 -5.38 -3.88
CA ASN A 42 -20.74 -6.55 -3.71
C ASN A 42 -19.61 -6.21 -2.70
N VAL A 43 -19.74 -6.74 -1.48
CA VAL A 43 -18.83 -6.42 -0.37
C VAL A 43 -17.40 -6.93 -0.60
N PHE A 44 -17.24 -8.03 -1.33
CA PHE A 44 -15.92 -8.57 -1.68
C PHE A 44 -15.24 -7.76 -2.78
N LEU A 45 -16.01 -7.34 -3.80
CA LEU A 45 -15.50 -6.43 -4.83
C LEU A 45 -15.09 -5.09 -4.22
N ALA A 46 -15.77 -4.66 -3.17
CA ALA A 46 -15.43 -3.44 -2.44
C ALA A 46 -14.00 -3.46 -1.85
N ILE A 47 -13.44 -4.64 -1.56
CA ILE A 47 -12.03 -4.76 -1.12
C ILE A 47 -11.11 -4.27 -2.22
N VAL A 48 -11.30 -4.73 -3.44
CA VAL A 48 -10.44 -4.33 -4.58
C VAL A 48 -10.68 -2.87 -4.95
N VAL A 49 -11.94 -2.45 -5.06
CA VAL A 49 -12.29 -1.06 -5.41
C VAL A 49 -11.74 -0.07 -4.39
N SER A 50 -11.77 -0.42 -3.08
CA SER A 50 -11.28 0.47 -2.02
C SER A 50 -9.80 0.79 -2.13
N MET A 51 -8.98 -0.04 -2.78
CA MET A 51 -7.57 0.22 -3.03
C MET A 51 -7.36 1.43 -3.97
N PHE A 52 -8.34 1.78 -4.78
CA PHE A 52 -8.28 2.89 -5.74
C PHE A 52 -9.00 4.15 -5.26
N LEU A 53 -9.70 4.08 -4.12
CA LEU A 53 -10.37 5.21 -3.50
C LEU A 53 -9.44 5.88 -2.48
N HIS A 54 -9.52 7.20 -2.37
CA HIS A 54 -8.69 7.97 -1.45
C HIS A 54 -9.53 9.05 -0.76
N GLY A 55 -9.23 9.30 0.51
CA GLY A 55 -9.97 10.28 1.31
C GLY A 55 -9.55 11.74 1.09
N SER A 56 -8.39 11.99 0.46
CA SER A 56 -7.89 13.34 0.21
C SER A 56 -6.82 13.36 -0.89
N TRP A 57 -6.55 14.54 -1.46
CA TRP A 57 -5.47 14.73 -2.43
C TRP A 57 -4.10 14.40 -1.86
N LEU A 58 -3.84 14.77 -0.61
CA LEU A 58 -2.57 14.45 0.05
C LEU A 58 -2.40 12.93 0.21
N HIS A 59 -3.48 12.20 0.46
CA HIS A 59 -3.48 10.74 0.54
C HIS A 59 -3.14 10.12 -0.83
N VAL A 60 -3.73 10.61 -1.93
CA VAL A 60 -3.37 10.17 -3.30
C VAL A 60 -1.90 10.45 -3.58
N LEU A 61 -1.47 11.70 -3.39
CA LEU A 61 -0.10 12.13 -3.70
C LEU A 61 0.94 11.35 -2.89
N GLY A 62 0.67 11.10 -1.62
CA GLY A 62 1.53 10.27 -0.77
C GLY A 62 1.64 8.85 -1.30
N ASN A 63 0.51 8.20 -1.63
CA ASN A 63 0.51 6.87 -2.21
C ASN A 63 1.28 6.81 -3.54
N MET A 64 1.05 7.77 -4.42
CA MET A 64 1.74 7.81 -5.72
C MET A 64 3.24 8.06 -5.57
N LEU A 65 3.65 8.90 -4.61
CA LEU A 65 5.06 9.12 -4.31
C LEU A 65 5.76 7.82 -3.87
N PHE A 66 5.19 7.10 -2.92
CA PHE A 66 5.77 5.83 -2.47
C PHE A 66 5.77 4.77 -3.57
N LEU A 67 4.69 4.69 -4.34
CA LEU A 67 4.60 3.78 -5.47
C LEU A 67 5.65 4.10 -6.55
N TRP A 68 5.86 5.38 -6.84
CA TRP A 68 6.89 5.83 -7.79
C TRP A 68 8.32 5.51 -7.32
N ILE A 69 8.61 5.72 -6.02
CA ILE A 69 9.96 5.49 -5.48
C ILE A 69 10.29 3.99 -5.44
N PHE A 70 9.35 3.15 -5.00
CA PHE A 70 9.63 1.75 -4.72
C PHE A 70 9.06 0.78 -5.78
N GLY A 71 8.06 1.21 -6.57
CA GLY A 71 7.33 0.34 -7.48
C GLY A 71 8.15 -0.13 -8.68
N ASN A 72 8.85 0.79 -9.35
CA ASN A 72 9.55 0.50 -10.60
C ASN A 72 10.53 -0.69 -10.49
N ASN A 73 11.35 -0.72 -9.45
CA ASN A 73 12.32 -1.81 -9.25
C ASN A 73 11.64 -3.18 -9.02
N ILE A 74 10.44 -3.19 -8.41
CA ILE A 74 9.68 -4.42 -8.21
C ILE A 74 8.99 -4.83 -9.52
N GLU A 75 8.50 -3.85 -10.29
CA GLU A 75 7.94 -4.08 -11.62
C GLU A 75 9.00 -4.66 -12.57
N ASP A 76 10.20 -4.09 -12.60
CA ASP A 76 11.33 -4.61 -13.39
C ASP A 76 11.65 -6.06 -13.03
N ARG A 77 11.46 -6.43 -11.76
CA ARG A 77 11.73 -7.79 -11.27
C ARG A 77 10.64 -8.79 -11.65
N LEU A 78 9.37 -8.38 -11.64
CA LEU A 78 8.20 -9.23 -11.86
C LEU A 78 7.65 -9.17 -13.28
N GLY A 79 8.02 -8.15 -14.04
CA GLY A 79 7.35 -7.73 -15.26
C GLY A 79 5.99 -7.07 -14.95
N PRO A 80 5.40 -6.33 -15.91
CA PRO A 80 4.22 -5.51 -15.68
C PRO A 80 3.00 -6.32 -15.23
N VAL A 81 2.76 -7.49 -15.81
CA VAL A 81 1.63 -8.36 -15.43
C VAL A 81 1.85 -8.97 -14.05
N GLY A 82 3.06 -9.50 -13.77
CA GLY A 82 3.41 -10.05 -12.48
C GLY A 82 3.32 -9.00 -11.37
N TYR A 83 3.75 -7.77 -11.65
CA TYR A 83 3.64 -6.66 -10.73
C TYR A 83 2.19 -6.27 -10.43
N ALA A 84 1.34 -6.18 -11.46
CA ALA A 84 -0.08 -5.90 -11.27
C ALA A 84 -0.77 -6.95 -10.40
N VAL A 85 -0.50 -8.24 -10.67
CA VAL A 85 -1.04 -9.35 -9.85
C VAL A 85 -0.51 -9.26 -8.41
N PHE A 86 0.80 -9.07 -8.23
CA PHE A 86 1.42 -8.92 -6.91
C PHE A 86 0.80 -7.76 -6.12
N TYR A 87 0.63 -6.61 -6.76
CA TYR A 87 0.03 -5.42 -6.16
C TYR A 87 -1.40 -5.68 -5.67
N LEU A 88 -2.23 -6.28 -6.52
CA LEU A 88 -3.62 -6.60 -6.17
C LEU A 88 -3.69 -7.62 -5.02
N VAL A 89 -2.88 -8.68 -5.07
CA VAL A 89 -2.83 -9.70 -4.01
C VAL A 89 -2.33 -9.08 -2.70
N ALA A 90 -1.29 -8.25 -2.74
CA ALA A 90 -0.78 -7.55 -1.57
C ALA A 90 -1.86 -6.68 -0.92
N GLY A 91 -2.66 -5.97 -1.72
CA GLY A 91 -3.77 -5.16 -1.23
C GLY A 91 -4.90 -5.98 -0.62
N VAL A 92 -5.23 -7.13 -1.21
CA VAL A 92 -6.22 -8.05 -0.65
C VAL A 92 -5.72 -8.63 0.68
N VAL A 93 -4.47 -9.08 0.76
CA VAL A 93 -3.88 -9.58 2.02
C VAL A 93 -3.87 -8.50 3.09
N ALA A 94 -3.50 -7.27 2.73
CA ALA A 94 -3.54 -6.12 3.63
C ALA A 94 -4.96 -5.87 4.18
N ALA A 95 -5.96 -5.89 3.30
CA ALA A 95 -7.36 -5.72 3.68
C ALA A 95 -7.85 -6.85 4.60
N ILE A 96 -7.52 -8.10 4.29
CA ILE A 96 -7.86 -9.26 5.15
C ILE A 96 -7.22 -9.11 6.53
N THR A 97 -5.95 -8.71 6.60
CA THR A 97 -5.25 -8.48 7.89
C THR A 97 -5.97 -7.41 8.72
N HIS A 98 -6.37 -6.30 8.08
CA HIS A 98 -7.11 -5.26 8.77
C HIS A 98 -8.48 -5.74 9.24
N ILE A 99 -9.24 -6.44 8.38
CA ILE A 99 -10.55 -7.00 8.72
C ILE A 99 -10.44 -7.97 9.90
N ALA A 100 -9.42 -8.83 9.92
CA ALA A 100 -9.21 -9.78 11.00
C ALA A 100 -8.92 -9.10 12.36
N THR A 101 -8.32 -7.91 12.35
CA THR A 101 -8.03 -7.14 13.57
C THR A 101 -9.14 -6.18 13.98
N GLN A 102 -10.05 -5.84 13.06
CA GLN A 102 -11.09 -4.83 13.21
C GLN A 102 -12.45 -5.35 12.66
N ALA A 103 -12.77 -6.62 12.93
CA ALA A 103 -13.90 -7.33 12.33
C ALA A 103 -15.24 -6.57 12.46
N ASN A 104 -15.47 -5.94 13.60
CA ASN A 104 -16.70 -5.23 13.93
C ASN A 104 -16.69 -3.75 13.48
N SER A 105 -15.61 -3.27 12.89
CA SER A 105 -15.52 -1.86 12.49
C SER A 105 -16.48 -1.53 11.35
N THR A 106 -17.23 -0.45 11.52
CA THR A 106 -18.07 0.16 10.48
C THR A 106 -17.36 1.27 9.71
N VAL A 107 -16.12 1.58 10.08
CA VAL A 107 -15.31 2.61 9.41
C VAL A 107 -14.80 2.07 8.07
N PRO A 108 -15.08 2.76 6.94
CA PRO A 108 -14.60 2.31 5.64
C PRO A 108 -13.09 2.47 5.53
N VAL A 109 -12.44 1.42 5.06
CA VAL A 109 -11.00 1.43 4.72
C VAL A 109 -10.84 1.72 3.25
N VAL A 110 -10.07 2.73 2.92
CA VAL A 110 -9.77 3.18 1.55
C VAL A 110 -8.28 3.49 1.40
N GLY A 111 -7.78 3.31 0.21
CA GLY A 111 -6.41 3.68 -0.16
C GLY A 111 -5.57 2.50 -0.66
N ALA A 112 -4.61 2.85 -1.50
CA ALA A 112 -3.64 1.94 -2.09
C ALA A 112 -2.55 1.49 -1.09
N SER A 113 -2.47 2.13 0.06
CA SER A 113 -1.32 2.09 0.97
C SER A 113 -0.99 0.69 1.50
N GLY A 114 -1.99 -0.18 1.67
CA GLY A 114 -1.75 -1.58 2.05
C GLY A 114 -1.02 -2.38 0.96
N ALA A 115 -1.40 -2.21 -0.31
CA ALA A 115 -0.71 -2.80 -1.44
C ALA A 115 0.70 -2.21 -1.61
N ILE A 116 0.84 -0.90 -1.45
CA ILE A 116 2.12 -0.19 -1.49
C ILE A 116 3.04 -0.65 -0.36
N ALA A 117 2.51 -0.91 0.83
CA ALA A 117 3.27 -1.51 1.92
C ALA A 117 3.83 -2.88 1.51
N GLY A 118 3.07 -3.68 0.73
CA GLY A 118 3.57 -4.92 0.13
C GLY A 118 4.75 -4.67 -0.82
N VAL A 119 4.64 -3.68 -1.70
CA VAL A 119 5.74 -3.26 -2.58
C VAL A 119 6.98 -2.87 -1.76
N MET A 120 6.79 -2.08 -0.71
CA MET A 120 7.87 -1.65 0.20
C MET A 120 8.52 -2.84 0.93
N GLY A 121 7.73 -3.82 1.37
CA GLY A 121 8.22 -5.04 2.00
C GLY A 121 9.09 -5.88 1.05
N ALA A 122 8.65 -6.07 -0.19
CA ALA A 122 9.43 -6.74 -1.23
C ALA A 122 10.72 -5.96 -1.55
N TYR A 123 10.62 -4.64 -1.64
CA TYR A 123 11.77 -3.76 -1.89
C TYR A 123 12.83 -3.87 -0.79
N LEU A 124 12.41 -3.88 0.47
CA LEU A 124 13.33 -4.05 1.61
C LEU A 124 14.20 -5.30 1.47
N VAL A 125 13.61 -6.39 1.03
CA VAL A 125 14.31 -7.68 0.89
C VAL A 125 15.20 -7.72 -0.33
N LEU A 126 14.73 -7.20 -1.47
CA LEU A 126 15.44 -7.28 -2.74
C LEU A 126 16.51 -6.21 -2.89
N PHE A 127 16.25 -5.00 -2.38
CA PHE A 127 17.09 -3.81 -2.60
C PHE A 127 17.45 -3.06 -1.30
N PRO A 128 17.88 -3.74 -0.21
CA PRO A 128 18.05 -3.11 1.12
C PRO A 128 19.08 -1.99 1.14
N LYS A 129 20.09 -2.05 0.26
CA LYS A 129 21.20 -1.09 0.19
C LYS A 129 21.01 0.01 -0.85
N ALA A 130 19.90 -0.02 -1.61
CA ALA A 130 19.56 1.03 -2.56
C ALA A 130 19.44 2.39 -1.83
N ARG A 131 19.92 3.46 -2.47
CA ARG A 131 19.90 4.79 -1.87
C ARG A 131 18.59 5.50 -2.18
N VAL A 132 17.89 5.91 -1.14
CA VAL A 132 16.63 6.66 -1.23
C VAL A 132 16.90 8.10 -0.82
N LEU A 133 16.58 9.06 -1.69
CA LEU A 133 16.61 10.47 -1.35
C LEU A 133 15.52 10.77 -0.31
N THR A 134 15.93 11.12 0.88
CA THR A 134 15.05 11.34 2.02
C THR A 134 15.15 12.79 2.46
N ILE A 135 13.99 13.39 2.73
CA ILE A 135 13.90 14.75 3.28
C ILE A 135 13.76 14.64 4.79
N ILE A 136 14.74 15.15 5.52
CA ILE A 136 14.71 15.21 6.98
C ILE A 136 14.45 16.65 7.41
N PRO A 137 13.30 16.96 8.04
CA PRO A 137 13.04 18.26 8.60
C PRO A 137 13.86 18.44 9.89
N LEU A 138 14.85 19.32 9.86
CA LEU A 138 15.62 19.74 11.03
C LEU A 138 15.24 21.17 11.38
N PHE A 139 14.31 21.33 12.31
CA PHE A 139 13.70 22.62 12.69
C PHE A 139 13.10 23.34 11.46
N ILE A 140 13.72 24.43 11.02
CA ILE A 140 13.29 25.21 9.85
C ILE A 140 14.00 24.84 8.55
N PHE A 141 15.01 23.95 8.62
CA PHE A 141 15.79 23.54 7.46
C PHE A 141 15.37 22.15 6.98
N LEU A 142 15.19 22.00 5.66
CA LEU A 142 14.97 20.72 5.02
C LEU A 142 16.32 20.18 4.55
N GLN A 143 16.74 19.04 5.10
CA GLN A 143 17.96 18.37 4.70
C GLN A 143 17.63 17.24 3.71
N PHE A 144 18.32 17.24 2.57
CA PHE A 144 18.23 16.19 1.57
C PHE A 144 19.38 15.21 1.76
N VAL A 145 19.06 14.01 2.22
CA VAL A 145 20.06 12.98 2.56
C VAL A 145 19.74 11.69 1.83
N TYR A 146 20.76 11.05 1.27
CA TYR A 146 20.62 9.72 0.71
C TYR A 146 20.79 8.67 1.82
N LEU A 147 19.69 8.00 2.16
CA LEU A 147 19.70 6.91 3.14
C LEU A 147 19.55 5.56 2.45
N PRO A 148 20.18 4.49 2.98
CA PRO A 148 19.88 3.13 2.55
C PRO A 148 18.39 2.81 2.74
N ALA A 149 17.79 2.10 1.78
CA ALA A 149 16.36 1.78 1.80
C ALA A 149 15.92 1.07 3.09
N TRP A 150 16.77 0.21 3.67
CA TRP A 150 16.43 -0.48 4.90
C TRP A 150 16.18 0.49 6.07
N ILE A 151 16.93 1.59 6.16
CA ILE A 151 16.72 2.61 7.21
C ILE A 151 15.35 3.27 7.01
N VAL A 152 15.05 3.69 5.78
CA VAL A 152 13.79 4.38 5.45
C VAL A 152 12.60 3.46 5.70
N LEU A 153 12.67 2.21 5.21
CA LEU A 153 11.55 1.28 5.23
C LEU A 153 11.29 0.70 6.62
N ILE A 154 12.35 0.36 7.37
CA ILE A 154 12.21 -0.08 8.77
C ILE A 154 11.76 1.09 9.64
N GLY A 155 12.30 2.28 9.44
CA GLY A 155 11.85 3.49 10.13
C GLY A 155 10.35 3.75 9.88
N TRP A 156 9.90 3.67 8.62
CA TRP A 156 8.49 3.79 8.27
C TRP A 156 7.63 2.72 8.96
N LEU A 157 8.09 1.47 8.98
CA LEU A 157 7.37 0.37 9.63
C LEU A 157 7.27 0.59 11.16
N ILE A 158 8.35 1.04 11.78
CA ILE A 158 8.35 1.37 13.22
C ILE A 158 7.35 2.50 13.52
N LEU A 159 7.28 3.52 12.67
CA LEU A 159 6.34 4.62 12.84
C LEU A 159 4.88 4.17 12.81
N GLN A 160 4.54 3.02 12.18
CA GLN A 160 3.18 2.49 12.22
C GLN A 160 2.72 2.19 13.65
N PHE A 161 3.60 1.73 14.52
CA PHE A 161 3.27 1.39 15.91
C PHE A 161 3.02 2.64 16.79
N PHE A 162 3.47 3.81 16.34
CA PHE A 162 3.23 5.09 17.02
C PHE A 162 2.09 5.90 16.38
N THR A 163 1.45 5.35 15.36
CA THR A 163 0.33 6.01 14.70
C THR A 163 -0.91 5.95 15.60
N ASN A 164 -1.51 7.11 15.86
CA ASN A 164 -2.73 7.19 16.67
C ASN A 164 -3.88 6.44 15.97
N PRO A 165 -4.57 5.51 16.64
CA PRO A 165 -5.69 4.76 16.06
C PRO A 165 -6.82 5.65 15.52
N ASN A 166 -6.97 6.85 16.06
CA ASN A 166 -8.03 7.79 15.68
C ASN A 166 -7.72 8.60 14.39
N THR A 167 -6.56 8.40 13.78
CA THR A 167 -6.18 9.12 12.54
C THR A 167 -6.78 8.52 11.27
N GLY A 168 -7.54 7.43 11.37
CA GLY A 168 -8.11 6.72 10.22
C GLY A 168 -7.07 5.94 9.39
N VAL A 169 -5.84 5.79 9.90
CA VAL A 169 -4.80 4.99 9.24
C VAL A 169 -4.99 3.52 9.58
N ALA A 170 -5.13 2.68 8.57
CA ALA A 170 -5.28 1.23 8.72
C ALA A 170 -3.93 0.55 8.98
N VAL A 171 -3.36 0.75 10.18
CA VAL A 171 -2.03 0.24 10.57
C VAL A 171 -1.88 -1.26 10.32
N ALA A 172 -2.89 -2.05 10.67
CA ALA A 172 -2.86 -3.50 10.47
C ALA A 172 -2.79 -3.87 8.97
N ALA A 173 -3.45 -3.10 8.08
CA ALA A 173 -3.30 -3.28 6.64
C ALA A 173 -1.87 -3.02 6.18
N HIS A 174 -1.24 -1.97 6.68
CA HIS A 174 0.15 -1.65 6.35
C HIS A 174 1.11 -2.76 6.79
N ILE A 175 0.97 -3.24 8.02
CA ILE A 175 1.82 -4.31 8.55
C ILE A 175 1.60 -5.61 7.77
N GLY A 176 0.33 -6.00 7.53
CA GLY A 176 0.00 -7.21 6.78
C GLY A 176 0.52 -7.20 5.35
N GLY A 177 0.30 -6.08 4.64
CA GLY A 177 0.84 -5.87 3.30
C GLY A 177 2.37 -5.96 3.27
N PHE A 178 3.03 -5.27 4.20
CA PHE A 178 4.49 -5.24 4.29
C PHE A 178 5.10 -6.62 4.54
N ILE A 179 4.54 -7.39 5.48
CA ILE A 179 5.00 -8.76 5.78
C ILE A 179 4.79 -9.68 4.56
N PHE A 180 3.62 -9.60 3.92
CA PHE A 180 3.36 -10.36 2.70
C PHE A 180 4.38 -10.03 1.61
N GLY A 181 4.60 -8.75 1.36
CA GLY A 181 5.58 -8.30 0.37
C GLY A 181 7.00 -8.76 0.68
N ALA A 182 7.42 -8.68 1.95
CA ALA A 182 8.72 -9.19 2.38
C ALA A 182 8.85 -10.72 2.15
N ALA A 183 7.80 -11.49 2.42
CA ALA A 183 7.78 -12.92 2.15
C ALA A 183 7.92 -13.23 0.65
N VAL A 184 7.19 -12.49 -0.21
CA VAL A 184 7.35 -12.60 -1.67
C VAL A 184 8.75 -12.20 -2.11
N GLY A 185 9.31 -11.13 -1.54
CA GLY A 185 10.68 -10.69 -1.79
C GLY A 185 11.71 -11.76 -1.44
N LEU A 186 11.54 -12.47 -0.33
CA LEU A 186 12.40 -13.61 0.05
C LEU A 186 12.33 -14.74 -0.97
N PHE A 187 11.14 -15.09 -1.43
CA PHE A 187 10.97 -16.09 -2.48
C PHE A 187 11.66 -15.66 -3.78
N LEU A 188 11.46 -14.42 -4.21
CA LEU A 188 12.04 -13.88 -5.44
C LEU A 188 13.58 -13.74 -5.36
N ARG A 189 14.14 -13.57 -4.17
CA ARG A 189 15.59 -13.45 -3.98
C ARG A 189 16.36 -14.68 -4.44
N GLY A 190 15.74 -15.86 -4.34
CA GLY A 190 16.29 -17.12 -4.80
C GLY A 190 16.12 -17.40 -6.30
N THR A 191 15.32 -16.59 -7.01
CA THR A 191 15.09 -16.76 -8.45
C THR A 191 16.08 -15.96 -9.28
N ALA A 192 16.46 -16.48 -10.45
CA ALA A 192 17.30 -15.75 -11.40
C ALA A 192 16.62 -14.43 -11.81
N GLN A 193 17.40 -13.35 -11.92
CA GLN A 193 16.87 -12.12 -12.51
C GLN A 193 16.52 -12.36 -13.98
N PRO A 194 15.40 -11.85 -14.48
CA PRO A 194 15.21 -11.75 -15.92
C PRO A 194 16.42 -10.98 -16.49
N THR A 195 17.12 -11.58 -17.41
CA THR A 195 18.19 -10.88 -18.14
C THR A 195 17.55 -9.74 -18.91
N ALA A 196 17.83 -8.51 -18.52
CA ALA A 196 17.43 -7.38 -19.35
C ALA A 196 18.01 -7.63 -20.77
N PRO A 197 17.21 -7.41 -21.83
CA PRO A 197 17.76 -7.46 -23.17
C PRO A 197 18.96 -6.50 -23.21
N PRO A 198 20.07 -6.87 -23.90
CA PRO A 198 21.20 -5.99 -24.02
C PRO A 198 20.72 -4.65 -24.55
N GLY A 199 20.96 -3.60 -23.76
CA GLY A 199 20.62 -2.24 -24.15
C GLY A 199 21.24 -1.93 -25.52
N PRO A 200 20.68 -1.00 -26.29
CA PRO A 200 21.31 -0.55 -27.52
C PRO A 200 22.74 -0.13 -27.20
N PRO A 201 23.72 -0.42 -28.08
CA PRO A 201 25.08 0.03 -27.87
C PRO A 201 25.08 1.53 -27.60
N PRO A 202 25.94 2.03 -26.70
CA PRO A 202 26.01 3.45 -26.43
C PRO A 202 26.21 4.19 -27.75
N PRO A 203 25.54 5.34 -27.94
CA PRO A 203 25.76 6.14 -29.13
C PRO A 203 27.24 6.43 -29.29
N ASP A 204 27.80 6.19 -30.48
CA ASP A 204 29.15 6.59 -30.81
C ASP A 204 29.16 8.12 -30.92
N TRP A 205 29.48 8.77 -29.82
CA TRP A 205 29.57 10.24 -29.76
C TRP A 205 30.84 10.78 -30.47
N GLY A 206 31.59 9.94 -31.16
CA GLY A 206 32.72 10.39 -31.99
C GLY A 206 33.87 11.07 -31.24
N PHE A 207 33.86 11.05 -29.91
CA PHE A 207 34.98 11.51 -29.13
C PHE A 207 36.03 10.38 -29.07
N GLY A 208 36.89 10.38 -30.07
CA GLY A 208 37.98 9.42 -30.23
C GLY A 208 38.71 9.19 -28.92
N GLY A 209 38.64 7.97 -28.40
CA GLY A 209 39.34 7.56 -27.23
C GLY A 209 40.82 7.71 -27.40
N ARG A 210 41.48 8.51 -26.55
CA ARG A 210 42.88 8.28 -26.24
C ARG A 210 42.96 7.32 -25.07
N HIS A 211 43.41 6.13 -25.37
CA HIS A 211 43.88 5.19 -24.38
C HIS A 211 45.10 5.80 -23.67
N TYR A 212 45.01 5.98 -22.36
CA TYR A 212 46.14 6.01 -21.44
C TYR A 212 45.83 5.08 -20.28
#